data_dd2bda85ef981b85e3782d0ef4622cda
#
_entry.id   dd2bda85ef981b85e3782d0ef4622cda
#
_cell.length_a   1.000
_cell.length_b   1.000
_cell.length_c   1.000
_cell.angle_alpha   90.00
_cell.angle_beta   90.00
_cell.angle_gamma   90.00
#
_symmetry.space_group_name_H-M   'P 1'
#
loop_
_entity.id
_entity.type
_entity.pdbx_description
1 polymer ?
#
loop_
_entity_poly.entity_id
_entity_poly.type
_entity_poly.pdbx_seq_one_letter_code
_entity_poly.pdbx_strand_id
1 'polypeptide(L)'
;MRLLHTMLRVGNMDASLKFYCELLGMKLLRQKDYPGGEFTLAFVGYGDESDHSVIELTHNWGEDKYELGNAYGHIALGVDDIYSTCEQIKTQGGKVVREAGPMKHGSTVIAFVEDPDGYKIELIQLGTSGTKQASSAQNQQ
;
A
#
# COMPACT_ATOMS: atom_id res chain seq x y z
N MET A 1 -14.93 -15.34 -10.36
CA MET A 1 -13.88 -15.26 -9.30
C MET A 1 -13.25 -13.90 -9.37
N ARG A 2 -12.95 -13.28 -8.23
CA ARG A 2 -12.21 -12.02 -8.23
C ARG A 2 -11.39 -11.90 -6.95
N LEU A 3 -10.30 -11.15 -7.00
CA LEU A 3 -9.45 -10.95 -5.84
C LEU A 3 -10.15 -10.02 -4.85
N LEU A 4 -10.43 -10.49 -3.64
CA LEU A 4 -11.13 -9.70 -2.64
C LEU A 4 -10.19 -8.84 -1.82
N HIS A 5 -9.20 -9.47 -1.20
CA HIS A 5 -8.24 -8.71 -0.39
C HIS A 5 -6.93 -9.48 -0.23
N THR A 6 -5.91 -8.75 0.15
CA THR A 6 -4.64 -9.29 0.60
C THR A 6 -4.52 -8.96 2.08
N MET A 7 -4.16 -9.94 2.91
CA MET A 7 -4.05 -9.72 4.36
C MET A 7 -2.59 -9.53 4.74
N LEU A 8 -2.35 -8.51 5.57
CA LEU A 8 -1.05 -8.25 6.17
C LEU A 8 -1.18 -8.25 7.68
N ARG A 9 -0.24 -8.90 8.36
CA ARG A 9 -0.19 -8.83 9.82
C ARG A 9 0.62 -7.62 10.22
N VAL A 10 0.07 -6.84 11.16
CA VAL A 10 0.69 -5.57 11.55
C VAL A 10 0.91 -5.56 13.06
N GLY A 11 2.01 -4.96 13.48
CA GLY A 11 2.37 -4.92 14.89
C GLY A 11 1.70 -3.79 15.67
N ASN A 12 1.22 -2.76 14.97
CA ASN A 12 0.58 -1.61 15.60
C ASN A 12 -0.47 -1.06 14.63
N MET A 13 -1.74 -1.27 14.98
CA MET A 13 -2.84 -0.88 14.08
C MET A 13 -2.87 0.62 13.83
N ASP A 14 -2.66 1.44 14.86
CA ASP A 14 -2.71 2.90 14.69
C ASP A 14 -1.61 3.38 13.72
N ALA A 15 -0.41 2.85 13.86
CA ALA A 15 0.69 3.21 12.98
C ALA A 15 0.40 2.78 11.53
N SER A 16 -0.18 1.60 11.37
CA SER A 16 -0.51 1.09 10.03
C SER A 16 -1.63 1.88 9.40
N LEU A 17 -2.67 2.23 10.17
CA LEU A 17 -3.75 3.06 9.65
C LEU A 17 -3.25 4.46 9.25
N LYS A 18 -2.33 5.01 10.03
CA LYS A 18 -1.74 6.29 9.66
C LYS A 18 -1.01 6.17 8.33
N PHE A 19 -0.24 5.10 8.16
CA PHE A 19 0.51 4.91 6.92
C PHE A 19 -0.44 4.73 5.72
N TYR A 20 -1.34 3.76 5.79
CA TYR A 20 -2.19 3.45 4.64
C TYR A 20 -3.23 4.53 4.36
N CYS A 21 -3.78 5.15 5.40
CA CYS A 21 -4.84 6.13 5.21
C CYS A 21 -4.31 7.56 5.06
N GLU A 22 -3.38 7.98 5.91
CA GLU A 22 -2.90 9.36 5.83
C GLU A 22 -1.82 9.53 4.77
N LEU A 23 -0.82 8.64 4.73
CA LEU A 23 0.26 8.79 3.77
C LEU A 23 -0.13 8.31 2.38
N LEU A 24 -0.80 7.16 2.28
CA LEU A 24 -1.16 6.59 0.98
C LEU A 24 -2.56 6.93 0.52
N GLY A 25 -3.34 7.63 1.33
CA GLY A 25 -4.64 8.14 0.91
C GLY A 25 -5.77 7.12 0.83
N MET A 26 -5.61 5.95 1.44
CA MET A 26 -6.69 4.97 1.47
C MET A 26 -7.77 5.39 2.44
N LYS A 27 -8.93 4.77 2.32
CA LYS A 27 -10.03 4.95 3.25
C LYS A 27 -10.08 3.77 4.19
N LEU A 28 -10.37 4.03 5.47
CA LEU A 28 -10.68 2.97 6.42
C LEU A 28 -12.13 2.56 6.14
N LEU A 29 -12.30 1.37 5.58
CA LEU A 29 -13.61 0.91 5.14
C LEU A 29 -14.41 0.30 6.30
N ARG A 30 -13.75 -0.46 7.17
CA ARG A 30 -14.35 -1.00 8.37
C ARG A 30 -13.27 -1.51 9.30
N GLN A 31 -13.60 -1.57 10.59
CA GLN A 31 -12.67 -2.05 11.60
C GLN A 31 -13.46 -2.75 12.69
N LYS A 32 -12.95 -3.85 13.20
CA LYS A 32 -13.65 -4.60 14.23
C LYS A 32 -12.69 -5.35 15.13
N ASP A 33 -12.98 -5.33 16.43
CA ASP A 33 -12.26 -6.13 17.41
C ASP A 33 -12.94 -7.47 17.58
N TYR A 34 -12.11 -8.50 17.78
CA TYR A 34 -12.58 -9.86 18.04
C TYR A 34 -11.97 -10.34 19.34
N PRO A 35 -12.56 -9.96 20.50
CA PRO A 35 -11.95 -10.26 21.78
C PRO A 35 -11.74 -11.77 22.03
N GLY A 36 -12.66 -12.60 21.56
CA GLY A 36 -12.52 -14.05 21.72
C GLY A 36 -11.29 -14.60 21.06
N GLY A 37 -10.83 -13.98 19.97
CA GLY A 37 -9.61 -14.39 19.28
C GLY A 37 -8.44 -13.49 19.56
N GLU A 38 -8.65 -12.42 20.30
CA GLU A 38 -7.62 -11.44 20.67
C GLU A 38 -6.95 -10.83 19.45
N PHE A 39 -7.77 -10.38 18.50
CA PHE A 39 -7.24 -9.67 17.33
C PHE A 39 -8.21 -8.59 16.85
N THR A 40 -7.67 -7.67 16.06
CA THR A 40 -8.42 -6.59 15.43
C THR A 40 -8.18 -6.66 13.93
N LEU A 41 -9.23 -6.46 13.15
CA LEU A 41 -9.15 -6.37 11.69
C LEU A 41 -9.49 -4.95 11.26
N ALA A 42 -8.80 -4.46 10.25
CA ALA A 42 -9.17 -3.21 9.58
C ALA A 42 -9.00 -3.41 8.08
N PHE A 43 -9.99 -2.97 7.30
CA PHE A 43 -9.95 -3.04 5.85
C PHE A 43 -9.74 -1.64 5.30
N VAL A 44 -8.72 -1.49 4.48
CA VAL A 44 -8.37 -0.20 3.89
C VAL A 44 -8.26 -0.34 2.37
N GLY A 45 -8.58 0.72 1.64
CA GLY A 45 -8.51 0.69 0.19
C GLY A 45 -9.00 1.99 -0.41
N TYR A 46 -9.09 2.01 -1.73
CA TYR A 46 -9.47 3.22 -2.45
C TYR A 46 -10.93 3.22 -2.88
N GLY A 47 -11.65 2.14 -2.65
CA GLY A 47 -13.05 2.05 -2.99
C GLY A 47 -13.74 0.95 -2.20
N ASP A 48 -15.02 0.78 -2.47
CA ASP A 48 -15.87 -0.16 -1.73
C ASP A 48 -15.46 -1.61 -1.99
N GLU A 49 -15.54 -2.43 -0.95
CA GLU A 49 -15.17 -3.85 -1.06
C GLU A 49 -16.02 -4.61 -2.07
N SER A 50 -17.20 -4.09 -2.40
CA SER A 50 -18.08 -4.77 -3.35
C SER A 50 -17.49 -4.82 -4.75
N ASP A 51 -16.62 -3.88 -5.11
CA ASP A 51 -16.06 -3.83 -6.46
C ASP A 51 -14.59 -3.48 -6.53
N HIS A 52 -13.92 -3.33 -5.38
CA HIS A 52 -12.48 -3.05 -5.33
C HIS A 52 -11.78 -4.13 -4.52
N SER A 53 -10.56 -4.47 -4.91
CA SER A 53 -9.68 -5.27 -4.05
C SER A 53 -9.09 -4.35 -2.99
N VAL A 54 -9.03 -4.84 -1.76
CA VAL A 54 -8.62 -4.02 -0.62
C VAL A 54 -7.53 -4.74 0.18
N ILE A 55 -7.01 -4.09 1.20
CA ILE A 55 -6.02 -4.70 2.09
C ILE A 55 -6.69 -4.92 3.43
N GLU A 56 -6.53 -6.14 3.97
CA GLU A 56 -6.97 -6.46 5.32
C GLU A 56 -5.76 -6.38 6.24
N LEU A 57 -5.80 -5.49 7.21
CA LEU A 57 -4.76 -5.38 8.22
C LEU A 57 -5.22 -6.16 9.44
N THR A 58 -4.40 -7.09 9.92
CA THR A 58 -4.71 -7.90 11.08
C THR A 58 -3.69 -7.65 12.17
N HIS A 59 -4.15 -7.18 13.33
CA HIS A 59 -3.30 -7.01 14.49
C HIS A 59 -3.68 -8.07 15.52
N ASN A 60 -2.77 -9.00 15.77
CA ASN A 60 -2.93 -9.98 16.85
C ASN A 60 -2.43 -9.33 18.13
N TRP A 61 -3.30 -9.22 19.13
CA TRP A 61 -2.98 -8.49 20.35
C TRP A 61 -1.74 -9.11 21.04
N GLY A 62 -0.82 -8.24 21.41
CA GLY A 62 0.43 -8.69 22.02
C GLY A 62 1.56 -8.98 21.05
N GLU A 63 1.27 -9.08 19.76
CA GLU A 63 2.30 -9.32 18.75
C GLU A 63 2.67 -7.99 18.10
N ASP A 64 3.87 -7.51 18.35
CA ASP A 64 4.27 -6.21 17.80
C ASP A 64 5.37 -6.32 16.75
N LYS A 65 5.85 -7.53 16.44
CA LYS A 65 6.90 -7.75 15.43
C LYS A 65 6.67 -9.04 14.68
N TYR A 66 7.03 -9.02 13.41
CA TYR A 66 6.90 -10.18 12.55
C TYR A 66 8.16 -10.37 11.73
N GLU A 67 8.47 -11.66 11.45
CA GLU A 67 9.57 -11.99 10.54
C GLU A 67 8.99 -12.07 9.15
N LEU A 68 9.36 -11.13 8.28
CA LEU A 68 8.82 -11.14 6.92
C LEU A 68 9.54 -12.14 6.02
N GLY A 69 10.78 -12.46 6.34
CA GLY A 69 11.55 -13.38 5.52
C GLY A 69 11.86 -12.78 4.15
N ASN A 70 12.09 -13.65 3.19
CA ASN A 70 12.41 -13.21 1.83
C ASN A 70 11.44 -13.71 0.78
N ALA A 71 10.27 -14.20 1.20
CA ALA A 71 9.27 -14.69 0.26
C ALA A 71 8.26 -13.64 -0.15
N TYR A 72 8.00 -12.65 0.73
CA TYR A 72 7.09 -11.59 0.40
C TYR A 72 7.77 -10.60 -0.55
N GLY A 73 7.09 -10.23 -1.62
CA GLY A 73 7.59 -9.20 -2.52
C GLY A 73 7.06 -7.84 -2.14
N HIS A 74 6.00 -7.42 -2.81
CA HIS A 74 5.42 -6.10 -2.58
C HIS A 74 3.98 -6.06 -3.08
N ILE A 75 3.27 -5.01 -2.69
CA ILE A 75 1.98 -4.64 -3.25
C ILE A 75 2.22 -3.38 -4.07
N ALA A 76 1.63 -3.29 -5.25
CA ALA A 76 1.86 -2.15 -6.13
C ALA A 76 0.65 -1.23 -6.17
N LEU A 77 0.91 0.07 -6.16
CA LEU A 77 -0.10 1.11 -6.28
C LEU A 77 0.21 1.98 -7.49
N GLY A 78 -0.81 2.28 -8.28
CA GLY A 78 -0.67 3.24 -9.37
C GLY A 78 -0.85 4.66 -8.85
N VAL A 79 0.02 5.57 -9.23
CA VAL A 79 -0.05 6.97 -8.80
C VAL A 79 0.03 7.90 -9.99
N ASP A 80 -0.58 9.07 -9.87
CA ASP A 80 -0.64 10.03 -10.98
C ASP A 80 0.62 10.87 -11.09
N ASP A 81 1.26 11.17 -9.97
CA ASP A 81 2.49 11.98 -9.95
C ASP A 81 3.42 11.40 -8.90
N ILE A 82 4.25 10.46 -9.33
CA ILE A 82 5.08 9.70 -8.41
C ILE A 82 6.11 10.54 -7.68
N TYR A 83 6.66 11.56 -8.33
CA TYR A 83 7.67 12.40 -7.70
C TYR A 83 7.05 13.22 -6.57
N SER A 84 5.89 13.80 -6.82
CA SER A 84 5.15 14.55 -5.80
C SER A 84 4.70 13.64 -4.67
N THR A 85 4.21 12.45 -5.00
CA THR A 85 3.76 11.48 -3.99
C THR A 85 4.90 11.10 -3.06
N CYS A 86 6.09 10.82 -3.61
CA CYS A 86 7.24 10.47 -2.79
C CYS A 86 7.64 11.61 -1.86
N GLU A 87 7.59 12.85 -2.34
CA GLU A 87 7.93 14.00 -1.50
C GLU A 87 6.93 14.18 -0.37
N GLN A 88 5.65 13.99 -0.65
CA GLN A 88 4.63 14.09 0.38
C GLN A 88 4.80 13.01 1.44
N ILE A 89 5.10 11.80 1.01
CA ILE A 89 5.33 10.68 1.94
C ILE A 89 6.51 11.00 2.86
N LYS A 90 7.62 11.49 2.30
CA LYS A 90 8.79 11.87 3.10
C LYS A 90 8.45 12.98 4.10
N THR A 91 7.74 14.01 3.63
CA THR A 91 7.39 15.17 4.45
C THR A 91 6.55 14.74 5.65
N GLN A 92 5.72 13.72 5.47
CA GLN A 92 4.87 13.22 6.54
C GLN A 92 5.54 12.14 7.38
N GLY A 93 6.84 11.95 7.21
CA GLY A 93 7.60 11.01 8.02
C GLY A 93 7.64 9.59 7.50
N GLY A 94 7.17 9.36 6.28
CA GLY A 94 7.23 8.05 5.68
C GLY A 94 8.61 7.72 5.13
N LYS A 95 8.79 6.45 4.78
CA LYS A 95 10.11 5.93 4.42
C LYS A 95 10.14 5.54 2.95
N VAL A 96 10.83 6.31 2.14
CA VAL A 96 11.05 5.98 0.73
C VAL A 96 12.38 5.24 0.65
N VAL A 97 12.32 3.96 0.27
CA VAL A 97 13.52 3.11 0.26
C VAL A 97 14.13 2.96 -1.13
N ARG A 98 13.41 3.30 -2.17
CA ARG A 98 13.94 3.43 -3.53
C ARG A 98 13.30 4.66 -4.13
N GLU A 99 14.11 5.66 -4.44
CA GLU A 99 13.61 6.93 -4.96
C GLU A 99 12.94 6.75 -6.32
N ALA A 100 11.99 7.65 -6.61
CA ALA A 100 11.30 7.59 -7.89
C ALA A 100 12.28 7.79 -9.05
N GLY A 101 12.13 6.94 -10.05
CA GLY A 101 12.97 7.00 -11.23
C GLY A 101 12.64 5.83 -12.14
N PRO A 102 13.16 5.83 -13.37
CA PRO A 102 12.90 4.74 -14.30
C PRO A 102 13.41 3.41 -13.75
N MET A 103 12.66 2.35 -14.02
CA MET A 103 13.10 1.02 -13.63
C MET A 103 14.31 0.62 -14.49
N LYS A 104 15.10 -0.33 -13.98
CA LYS A 104 16.42 -0.61 -14.51
C LYS A 104 16.47 -0.93 -16.00
N HIS A 105 15.54 -1.70 -16.49
CA HIS A 105 15.56 -2.13 -17.88
C HIS A 105 14.31 -1.67 -18.63
N GLY A 106 13.79 -0.49 -18.26
CA GLY A 106 12.59 0.01 -18.90
C GLY A 106 12.42 1.51 -18.64
N SER A 107 11.30 2.03 -19.08
CA SER A 107 11.01 3.45 -18.95
C SER A 107 9.96 3.77 -17.89
N THR A 108 9.27 2.75 -17.37
CA THR A 108 8.27 2.98 -16.33
C THR A 108 8.94 3.53 -15.09
N VAL A 109 8.37 4.59 -14.55
CA VAL A 109 8.92 5.21 -13.34
C VAL A 109 8.30 4.55 -12.13
N ILE A 110 9.14 4.09 -11.22
CA ILE A 110 8.72 3.38 -10.02
C ILE A 110 9.41 3.95 -8.79
N ALA A 111 8.88 3.61 -7.62
CA ALA A 111 9.50 3.92 -6.34
C ALA A 111 9.08 2.84 -5.36
N PHE A 112 9.80 2.69 -4.27
CA PHE A 112 9.39 1.78 -3.20
C PHE A 112 9.35 2.54 -1.88
N VAL A 113 8.28 2.32 -1.12
CA VAL A 113 8.15 2.83 0.24
C VAL A 113 7.95 1.64 1.17
N GLU A 114 8.21 1.83 2.45
CA GLU A 114 8.00 0.78 3.45
C GLU A 114 6.96 1.22 4.45
N ASP A 115 6.10 0.27 4.83
CA ASP A 115 5.14 0.53 5.88
C ASP A 115 5.80 0.34 7.27
N PRO A 116 5.06 0.58 8.37
CA PRO A 116 5.65 0.48 9.70
C PRO A 116 6.22 -0.90 10.05
N ASP A 117 5.76 -1.96 9.40
CA ASP A 117 6.24 -3.32 9.66
C ASP A 117 7.32 -3.77 8.68
N GLY A 118 7.67 -2.92 7.72
CA GLY A 118 8.67 -3.25 6.72
C GLY A 118 8.12 -3.83 5.44
N TYR A 119 6.81 -3.91 5.28
CA TYR A 119 6.23 -4.36 4.01
C TYR A 119 6.51 -3.33 2.94
N LYS A 120 7.02 -3.78 1.80
CA LYS A 120 7.32 -2.88 0.69
C LYS A 120 6.09 -2.63 -0.14
N ILE A 121 5.90 -1.38 -0.50
CA ILE A 121 4.85 -0.95 -1.41
C ILE A 121 5.53 -0.32 -2.61
N GLU A 122 5.25 -0.84 -3.79
CA GLU A 122 5.77 -0.26 -5.02
C GLU A 122 4.81 0.80 -5.52
N LEU A 123 5.33 1.97 -5.82
CA LEU A 123 4.54 3.02 -6.49
C LEU A 123 4.91 2.98 -7.96
N ILE A 124 3.91 3.00 -8.82
CA ILE A 124 4.11 2.94 -10.27
C ILE A 124 3.43 4.14 -10.89
N GLN A 125 4.19 4.94 -11.64
CA GLN A 125 3.65 6.09 -12.35
C GLN A 125 2.66 5.61 -13.40
N LEU A 126 1.42 6.08 -13.32
CA LEU A 126 0.43 5.78 -14.33
C LEU A 126 0.68 6.63 -15.58
N GLY A 127 -0.03 6.34 -16.61
CA GLY A 127 0.13 7.00 -17.89
C GLY A 127 0.21 8.50 -17.75
N THR A 128 1.08 9.09 -18.52
CA THR A 128 1.25 10.40 -18.34
C THR A 128 0.35 11.16 -19.11
N SER A 129 0.37 12.09 -18.83
CA SER A 129 -0.20 12.90 -19.42
C SER A 129 -1.14 12.72 -20.08
N GLY A 130 -1.50 12.93 -20.04
CA GLY A 130 -2.33 12.91 -20.61
C GLY A 130 -2.85 11.83 -20.90
N THR A 131 -2.55 11.20 -20.78
CA THR A 131 -2.94 10.17 -21.18
C THR A 131 -3.37 9.40 -20.33
N LYS A 132 -3.65 9.55 -19.81
CA LYS A 132 -3.99 8.82 -18.99
C LYS A 132 -4.75 7.93 -19.32
N GLN A 133 -4.68 7.59 -19.91
CA GLN A 133 -5.11 6.82 -20.30
C GLN A 133 -5.27 5.88 -20.01
N ALA A 134 -5.36 5.86 -19.84
CA ALA A 134 -5.41 5.11 -19.56
C ALA A 134 -5.42 4.21 -19.75
N SER A 135 -5.23 4.26 -19.97
CA SER A 135 -5.13 3.51 -20.12
C SER A 135 -4.62 2.89 -20.30
N SER A 136 -4.23 3.07 -20.49
CA SER A 136 -3.59 2.60 -20.72
C SER A 136 -3.03 1.99 -20.20
N ALA A 137 -2.99 2.19 -19.76
CA ALA A 137 -2.40 1.81 -19.36
C ALA A 137 -2.04 0.93 -19.16
N GLN A 138 -2.09 0.80 -19.33
CA GLN A 138 -1.77 0.00 -19.30
C GLN A 138 -0.94 -0.46 -19.55
N ASN A 139 -0.73 -0.22 -19.87
CA ASN A 139 0.10 -0.72 -20.29
C ASN A 139 1.19 -0.71 -19.94
N GLN A 140 1.45 -0.42 -19.60
CA GLN A 140 2.46 -0.35 -19.30
C GLN A 140 2.92 -0.99 -18.40
N GLN A 141 2.90 -1.55 -18.08
CA GLN A 141 3.43 -2.20 -17.27
C GLN A 141 4.06 -3.10 -17.48
#